data_2741be9324a6b7e87793b2c5ec26df3d
#
_entry.id   2741be9324a6b7e87793b2c5ec26df3d
#
_cell.length_a   1.000
_cell.length_b   1.000
_cell.length_c   1.000
_cell.angle_alpha   90.00
_cell.angle_beta   90.00
_cell.angle_gamma   90.00
#
_symmetry.space_group_name_H-M   'P 1'
#
loop_
_entity.id
_entity.type
_entity.pdbx_description
1 polymer ?
#
loop_
_entity_poly.entity_id
_entity_poly.type
_entity_poly.pdbx_seq_one_letter_code
_entity_poly.pdbx_strand_id
1 'polypeptide(L)'
;MNDRPAHFGTAYALLRAAADVADHWVQSDVCAQAKGATDAAPVVYEDPKTQAKTTFGTSGGRRACAWHVVTYTATQGLVLVAGTRVLGVRLHPAAVAGALAISGLTHYAADRRVPNGLLHRLAKKTGKERFYKLANFGMNGAYALDQAWHHGWETLAALTATAGANRR
;
A
#
# COMPACT_ATOMS: atom_id res chain seq x y z
N MET A 1 8.96 -32.99 3.31
CA MET A 1 8.19 -32.08 4.20
C MET A 1 7.44 -31.06 3.34
N ASN A 2 6.27 -30.60 3.79
CA ASN A 2 5.51 -29.57 3.08
C ASN A 2 5.98 -28.18 3.54
N ASP A 3 6.85 -27.54 2.76
CA ASP A 3 7.48 -26.25 3.12
C ASP A 3 6.59 -25.04 2.76
N ARG A 4 5.37 -25.26 2.23
CA ARG A 4 4.46 -24.17 1.82
C ARG A 4 4.12 -23.17 2.94
N PRO A 5 3.82 -23.61 4.18
CA PRO A 5 3.55 -22.68 5.27
C PRO A 5 4.76 -21.80 5.60
N ALA A 6 5.98 -22.35 5.55
CA ALA A 6 7.21 -21.62 5.78
C ALA A 6 7.47 -20.59 4.67
N HIS A 7 7.29 -20.98 3.39
CA HIS A 7 7.41 -20.06 2.26
C HIS A 7 6.40 -18.92 2.34
N PHE A 8 5.14 -19.21 2.68
CA PHE A 8 4.12 -18.20 2.89
C PHE A 8 4.50 -17.24 4.02
N GLY A 9 4.88 -17.75 5.19
CA GLY A 9 5.30 -16.94 6.33
C GLY A 9 6.48 -16.02 5.98
N THR A 10 7.47 -16.56 5.26
CA THR A 10 8.61 -15.80 4.75
C THR A 10 8.16 -14.66 3.82
N ALA A 11 7.37 -14.97 2.81
CA ALA A 11 6.92 -13.97 1.84
C ALA A 11 6.03 -12.90 2.50
N TYR A 12 5.14 -13.30 3.40
CA TYR A 12 4.28 -12.39 4.14
C TYR A 12 5.08 -11.42 5.02
N ALA A 13 6.04 -11.95 5.80
CA ALA A 13 6.88 -11.11 6.66
C ALA A 13 7.69 -10.09 5.86
N LEU A 14 8.27 -10.51 4.72
CA LEU A 14 9.04 -9.63 3.85
C LEU A 14 8.16 -8.56 3.19
N LEU A 15 7.00 -8.93 2.65
CA LEU A 15 6.06 -7.99 2.05
C LEU A 15 5.54 -7.00 3.08
N ARG A 16 5.20 -7.47 4.29
CA ARG A 16 4.68 -6.61 5.36
C ARG A 16 5.71 -5.59 5.83
N ALA A 17 6.94 -6.03 6.12
CA ALA A 17 8.02 -5.13 6.52
C ALA A 17 8.35 -4.10 5.43
N ALA A 18 8.38 -4.55 4.16
CA ALA A 18 8.61 -3.67 3.02
C ALA A 18 7.49 -2.64 2.84
N ALA A 19 6.25 -3.02 3.11
CA ALA A 19 5.10 -2.12 3.06
C ALA A 19 5.22 -0.99 4.08
N ASP A 20 5.53 -1.31 5.33
CA ASP A 20 5.73 -0.29 6.37
C ASP A 20 6.86 0.69 6.02
N VAL A 21 7.98 0.15 5.50
CA VAL A 21 9.08 1.00 5.03
C VAL A 21 8.65 1.89 3.86
N ALA A 22 7.91 1.32 2.91
CA ALA A 22 7.47 2.06 1.73
C ALA A 22 6.48 3.18 2.07
N ASP A 23 5.54 2.93 2.97
CA ASP A 23 4.52 3.90 3.37
C ASP A 23 5.06 5.01 4.27
N HIS A 24 6.01 4.69 5.16
CA HIS A 24 6.42 5.63 6.20
C HIS A 24 7.79 6.27 5.95
N TRP A 25 8.67 5.63 5.16
CA TRP A 25 10.03 6.11 4.91
C TRP A 25 10.32 6.45 3.46
N VAL A 26 9.73 5.73 2.50
CA VAL A 26 9.97 5.95 1.07
C VAL A 26 8.96 6.92 0.47
N GLN A 27 7.73 6.94 0.94
CA GLN A 27 6.71 7.89 0.48
C GLN A 27 7.17 9.32 0.73
N SER A 28 7.19 10.14 -0.35
CA SER A 28 7.49 11.56 -0.19
C SER A 28 6.31 12.31 0.44
N ASP A 29 6.63 13.38 1.18
CA ASP A 29 5.64 14.23 1.84
C ASP A 29 4.60 14.79 0.85
N VAL A 30 5.05 15.27 -0.31
CA VAL A 30 4.15 15.76 -1.36
C VAL A 30 3.18 14.67 -1.84
N CYS A 31 3.62 13.42 -1.99
CA CYS A 31 2.74 12.32 -2.36
C CYS A 31 1.73 12.01 -1.24
N ALA A 32 2.18 11.99 0.00
CA ALA A 32 1.34 11.72 1.16
C ALA A 32 0.19 12.73 1.27
N GLN A 33 0.47 14.01 1.03
CA GLN A 33 -0.53 15.07 1.12
C GLN A 33 -1.41 15.18 -0.13
N ALA A 34 -0.82 15.10 -1.33
CA ALA A 34 -1.51 15.38 -2.58
C ALA A 34 -2.33 14.19 -3.14
N LYS A 35 -2.04 12.94 -2.74
CA LYS A 35 -2.64 11.74 -3.34
C LYS A 35 -4.18 11.67 -3.30
N GLY A 36 -4.82 12.42 -2.40
CA GLY A 36 -6.28 12.54 -2.29
C GLY A 36 -6.89 13.70 -3.07
N ALA A 37 -6.09 14.59 -3.67
CA ALA A 37 -6.57 15.81 -4.32
C ALA A 37 -7.52 15.53 -5.50
N THR A 38 -8.56 16.39 -5.61
CA THR A 38 -9.48 16.45 -6.76
C THR A 38 -9.75 17.91 -7.12
N ASP A 39 -10.32 18.15 -8.30
CA ASP A 39 -10.67 19.51 -8.71
C ASP A 39 -11.80 20.09 -7.82
N ALA A 40 -12.67 19.22 -7.28
CA ALA A 40 -13.72 19.61 -6.33
C ALA A 40 -13.18 19.78 -4.88
N ALA A 41 -12.04 19.18 -4.56
CA ALA A 41 -11.35 19.29 -3.27
C ALA A 41 -9.84 19.36 -3.52
N PRO A 42 -9.33 20.50 -4.00
CA PRO A 42 -7.92 20.67 -4.29
C PRO A 42 -7.09 20.68 -3.00
N VAL A 43 -5.85 20.22 -3.09
CA VAL A 43 -4.87 20.28 -2.00
C VAL A 43 -3.80 21.29 -2.34
N VAL A 44 -3.55 22.23 -1.45
CA VAL A 44 -2.42 23.14 -1.53
C VAL A 44 -1.28 22.56 -0.72
N TYR A 45 -0.21 22.17 -1.39
CA TYR A 45 1.03 21.72 -0.77
C TYR A 45 2.00 22.90 -0.66
N GLU A 46 2.55 23.10 0.51
CA GLU A 46 3.61 24.08 0.75
C GLU A 46 4.92 23.32 1.04
N ASP A 47 5.93 23.56 0.19
CA ASP A 47 7.24 22.93 0.35
C ASP A 47 7.91 23.44 1.62
N PRO A 48 8.27 22.56 2.58
CA PRO A 48 8.80 23.00 3.88
C PRO A 48 10.15 23.72 3.79
N LYS A 49 10.89 23.54 2.69
CA LYS A 49 12.21 24.16 2.51
C LYS A 49 12.13 25.49 1.76
N THR A 50 11.34 25.54 0.70
CA THR A 50 11.27 26.68 -0.21
C THR A 50 10.08 27.58 0.06
N GLN A 51 9.10 27.13 0.86
CA GLN A 51 7.81 27.79 1.11
C GLN A 51 6.97 27.98 -0.16
N ALA A 52 7.37 27.35 -1.26
CA ALA A 52 6.64 27.40 -2.52
C ALA A 52 5.32 26.63 -2.41
N LYS A 53 4.24 27.23 -2.88
CA LYS A 53 2.89 26.63 -2.86
C LYS A 53 2.54 26.03 -4.22
N THR A 54 2.08 24.78 -4.20
CA THR A 54 1.59 24.09 -5.40
C THR A 54 0.20 23.56 -5.13
N THR A 55 -0.75 23.88 -6.02
CA THR A 55 -2.12 23.37 -5.92
C THR A 55 -2.29 22.12 -6.78
N PHE A 56 -2.74 21.05 -6.16
CA PHE A 56 -3.04 19.77 -6.80
C PHE A 56 -4.56 19.60 -6.95
N GLY A 57 -5.00 19.35 -8.17
CA GLY A 57 -6.34 18.89 -8.50
C GLY A 57 -6.36 17.39 -8.80
N THR A 58 -7.37 16.91 -9.52
CA THR A 58 -7.60 15.48 -9.83
C THR A 58 -6.40 14.83 -10.53
N SER A 59 -5.84 15.47 -11.55
CA SER A 59 -4.69 14.96 -12.31
C SER A 59 -3.45 14.85 -11.42
N GLY A 60 -3.13 15.92 -10.68
CA GLY A 60 -2.01 15.94 -9.74
C GLY A 60 -2.14 14.88 -8.65
N GLY A 61 -3.32 14.74 -8.06
CA GLY A 61 -3.59 13.72 -7.05
C GLY A 61 -3.46 12.29 -7.57
N ARG A 62 -3.91 12.01 -8.80
CA ARG A 62 -3.71 10.70 -9.45
C ARG A 62 -2.24 10.40 -9.68
N ARG A 63 -1.47 11.38 -10.14
CA ARG A 63 -0.02 11.23 -10.38
C ARG A 63 0.74 11.00 -9.07
N ALA A 64 0.43 11.76 -8.02
CA ALA A 64 1.03 11.59 -6.71
C ALA A 64 0.76 10.18 -6.13
N CYS A 65 -0.49 9.72 -6.22
CA CYS A 65 -0.87 8.36 -5.80
C CYS A 65 -0.17 7.29 -6.64
N ALA A 66 -0.14 7.43 -7.97
CA ALA A 66 0.51 6.46 -8.86
C ALA A 66 2.02 6.39 -8.60
N TRP A 67 2.68 7.52 -8.40
CA TRP A 67 4.11 7.54 -8.07
C TRP A 67 4.40 6.85 -6.73
N HIS A 68 3.60 7.13 -5.72
CA HIS A 68 3.72 6.44 -4.44
C HIS A 68 3.57 4.92 -4.61
N VAL A 69 2.55 4.45 -5.34
CA VAL A 69 2.32 3.02 -5.58
C VAL A 69 3.48 2.38 -6.34
N VAL A 70 4.09 3.08 -7.30
CA VAL A 70 5.28 2.59 -8.01
C VAL A 70 6.46 2.39 -7.04
N THR A 71 6.76 3.38 -6.20
CA THR A 71 7.84 3.25 -5.21
C THR A 71 7.54 2.21 -4.15
N TYR A 72 6.29 2.11 -3.71
CA TYR A 72 5.81 1.09 -2.78
C TYR A 72 6.00 -0.33 -3.33
N THR A 73 5.51 -0.61 -4.54
CA THR A 73 5.64 -1.94 -5.15
C THR A 73 7.07 -2.28 -5.53
N ALA A 74 7.88 -1.29 -5.91
CA ALA A 74 9.31 -1.49 -6.16
C ALA A 74 10.04 -1.91 -4.88
N THR A 75 9.76 -1.25 -3.76
CA THR A 75 10.32 -1.60 -2.44
C THR A 75 9.91 -3.02 -2.03
N GLN A 76 8.63 -3.36 -2.16
CA GLN A 76 8.16 -4.72 -1.88
C GLN A 76 8.81 -5.77 -2.78
N GLY A 77 8.93 -5.49 -4.08
CA GLY A 77 9.55 -6.38 -5.04
C GLY A 77 11.03 -6.64 -4.73
N LEU A 78 11.76 -5.58 -4.41
CA LEU A 78 13.17 -5.68 -4.04
C LEU A 78 13.35 -6.54 -2.77
N VAL A 79 12.63 -6.22 -1.71
CA VAL A 79 12.74 -6.92 -0.43
C VAL A 79 12.28 -8.37 -0.53
N LEU A 80 11.17 -8.63 -1.24
CA LEU A 80 10.65 -9.98 -1.46
C LEU A 80 11.67 -10.84 -2.21
N VAL A 81 12.17 -10.36 -3.35
CA VAL A 81 13.09 -11.15 -4.20
C VAL A 81 14.44 -11.32 -3.52
N ALA A 82 15.03 -10.27 -2.94
CA ALA A 82 16.30 -10.37 -2.25
C ALA A 82 16.19 -11.25 -0.99
N GLY A 83 15.19 -11.01 -0.15
CA GLY A 83 15.02 -11.75 1.11
C GLY A 83 14.74 -13.23 0.88
N THR A 84 13.86 -13.58 -0.07
CA THR A 84 13.60 -15.00 -0.39
C THR A 84 14.82 -15.71 -0.96
N ARG A 85 15.63 -15.03 -1.77
CA ARG A 85 16.90 -15.60 -2.27
C ARG A 85 17.88 -15.90 -1.14
N VAL A 86 18.04 -14.97 -0.19
CA VAL A 86 18.91 -15.17 0.99
C VAL A 86 18.43 -16.35 1.83
N LEU A 87 17.13 -16.56 1.93
CA LEU A 87 16.53 -17.67 2.68
C LEU A 87 16.38 -18.97 1.86
N GLY A 88 16.95 -19.03 0.64
CA GLY A 88 16.90 -20.24 -0.20
C GLY A 88 15.54 -20.52 -0.82
N VAL A 89 14.59 -19.62 -0.74
CA VAL A 89 13.25 -19.74 -1.33
C VAL A 89 13.26 -19.21 -2.75
N ARG A 90 12.94 -20.07 -3.72
CA ARG A 90 12.85 -19.69 -5.14
C ARG A 90 11.39 -19.44 -5.51
N LEU A 91 11.06 -18.19 -5.81
CA LEU A 91 9.74 -17.80 -6.26
C LEU A 91 9.68 -17.83 -7.80
N HIS A 92 8.51 -18.19 -8.33
CA HIS A 92 8.28 -18.12 -9.77
C HIS A 92 8.05 -16.67 -10.19
N PRO A 93 8.74 -16.13 -11.23
CA PRO A 93 8.64 -14.72 -11.62
C PRO A 93 7.21 -14.22 -11.88
N ALA A 94 6.38 -15.05 -12.55
CA ALA A 94 4.99 -14.68 -12.79
C ALA A 94 4.15 -14.62 -11.50
N ALA A 95 4.45 -15.47 -10.50
CA ALA A 95 3.80 -15.41 -9.18
C ALA A 95 4.18 -14.14 -8.43
N VAL A 96 5.46 -13.75 -8.49
CA VAL A 96 5.94 -12.46 -7.93
C VAL A 96 5.25 -11.29 -8.62
N ALA A 97 5.21 -11.28 -9.97
CA ALA A 97 4.52 -10.22 -10.72
C ALA A 97 3.04 -10.12 -10.35
N GLY A 98 2.34 -11.26 -10.24
CA GLY A 98 0.95 -11.31 -9.81
C GLY A 98 0.75 -10.78 -8.39
N ALA A 99 1.62 -11.15 -7.46
CA ALA A 99 1.59 -10.67 -6.08
C ALA A 99 1.77 -9.14 -6.00
N LEU A 100 2.76 -8.61 -6.71
CA LEU A 100 3.02 -7.17 -6.76
C LEU A 100 1.88 -6.40 -7.45
N ALA A 101 1.26 -6.99 -8.48
CA ALA A 101 0.07 -6.40 -9.11
C ALA A 101 -1.11 -6.34 -8.14
N ILE A 102 -1.39 -7.41 -7.40
CA ILE A 102 -2.43 -7.43 -6.36
C ILE A 102 -2.15 -6.34 -5.33
N SER A 103 -0.93 -6.32 -4.77
CA SER A 103 -0.53 -5.34 -3.76
C SER A 103 -0.65 -3.91 -4.28
N GLY A 104 -0.07 -3.59 -5.43
CA GLY A 104 -0.07 -2.24 -5.99
C GLY A 104 -1.46 -1.73 -6.37
N LEU A 105 -2.29 -2.56 -7.03
CA LEU A 105 -3.63 -2.14 -7.45
C LEU A 105 -4.55 -1.89 -6.25
N THR A 106 -4.51 -2.77 -5.26
CA THR A 106 -5.33 -2.61 -4.05
C THR A 106 -4.84 -1.48 -3.16
N HIS A 107 -3.52 -1.25 -3.13
CA HIS A 107 -2.91 -0.09 -2.47
C HIS A 107 -3.38 1.21 -3.14
N TYR A 108 -3.28 1.32 -4.48
CA TYR A 108 -3.79 2.49 -5.20
C TYR A 108 -5.26 2.77 -4.90
N ALA A 109 -6.09 1.73 -4.89
CA ALA A 109 -7.53 1.87 -4.66
C ALA A 109 -7.85 2.43 -3.26
N ALA A 110 -7.13 2.01 -2.23
CA ALA A 110 -7.26 2.51 -0.87
C ALA A 110 -6.67 3.91 -0.72
N ASP A 111 -5.48 4.09 -1.25
CA ASP A 111 -4.66 5.28 -1.05
C ASP A 111 -5.09 6.50 -1.86
N ARG A 112 -5.93 6.31 -2.87
CA ARG A 112 -6.71 7.40 -3.50
C ARG A 112 -7.77 7.91 -2.51
N ARG A 113 -7.33 8.59 -1.46
CA ARG A 113 -8.13 9.10 -0.34
C ARG A 113 -8.98 10.30 -0.74
N VAL A 114 -9.69 10.21 -1.88
CA VAL A 114 -10.64 11.24 -2.29
C VAL A 114 -11.82 11.35 -1.33
N PRO A 115 -12.48 12.51 -1.24
CA PRO A 115 -13.73 12.63 -0.50
C PRO A 115 -14.72 11.54 -0.93
N ASN A 116 -15.32 10.83 0.05
CA ASN A 116 -16.17 9.65 -0.19
C ASN A 116 -15.48 8.53 -1.01
N GLY A 117 -14.16 8.37 -0.86
CA GLY A 117 -13.37 7.33 -1.52
C GLY A 117 -13.75 5.90 -1.11
N LEU A 118 -13.01 4.92 -1.65
CA LEU A 118 -13.33 3.49 -1.49
C LEU A 118 -13.51 3.09 -0.01
N LEU A 119 -12.51 3.36 0.83
CA LEU A 119 -12.53 2.93 2.23
C LEU A 119 -13.66 3.60 3.03
N HIS A 120 -13.95 4.89 2.78
CA HIS A 120 -15.08 5.56 3.42
C HIS A 120 -16.42 4.93 3.03
N ARG A 121 -16.61 4.62 1.73
CA ARG A 121 -17.83 3.95 1.26
C ARG A 121 -17.98 2.55 1.84
N LEU A 122 -16.89 1.79 1.94
CA LEU A 122 -16.90 0.47 2.58
C LEU A 122 -17.23 0.59 4.07
N ALA A 123 -16.60 1.52 4.79
CA ALA A 123 -16.88 1.77 6.20
C ALA A 123 -18.36 2.13 6.42
N LYS A 124 -18.92 2.98 5.56
CA LYS A 124 -20.35 3.31 5.62
C LYS A 124 -21.22 2.08 5.36
N LYS A 125 -20.94 1.31 4.33
CA LYS A 125 -21.69 0.09 3.97
C LYS A 125 -21.66 -0.98 5.06
N THR A 126 -20.54 -1.08 5.78
CA THR A 126 -20.33 -2.07 6.85
C THR A 126 -20.68 -1.56 8.25
N GLY A 127 -21.29 -0.36 8.36
CA GLY A 127 -21.66 0.24 9.65
C GLY A 127 -20.46 0.76 10.46
N LYS A 128 -19.29 0.92 9.83
CA LYS A 128 -18.05 1.39 10.47
C LYS A 128 -17.76 2.87 10.22
N GLU A 129 -18.69 3.63 9.68
CA GLU A 129 -18.47 5.05 9.36
C GLU A 129 -18.08 5.88 10.59
N ARG A 130 -18.70 5.62 11.75
CA ARG A 130 -18.35 6.31 13.01
C ARG A 130 -16.89 6.00 13.40
N PHE A 131 -16.46 4.74 13.28
CA PHE A 131 -15.08 4.35 13.56
C PHE A 131 -14.11 4.99 12.54
N TYR A 132 -14.46 4.98 11.26
CA TYR A 132 -13.63 5.61 10.21
C TYR A 132 -13.35 7.10 10.50
N LYS A 133 -14.37 7.82 11.03
CA LYS A 133 -14.27 9.25 11.39
C LYS A 133 -13.60 9.50 12.75
N LEU A 134 -13.26 8.45 13.51
CA LEU A 134 -12.68 8.59 14.83
C LEU A 134 -11.25 9.14 14.73
N ALA A 135 -10.96 10.23 15.45
CA ALA A 135 -9.68 10.91 15.47
C ALA A 135 -9.38 11.49 16.86
N ASN A 136 -9.54 10.67 17.91
CA ASN A 136 -9.34 11.08 19.30
C ASN A 136 -8.61 10.00 20.11
N PHE A 137 -8.10 10.36 21.28
CA PHE A 137 -7.38 9.44 22.18
C PHE A 137 -6.21 8.67 21.52
N GLY A 138 -5.52 9.31 20.55
CA GLY A 138 -4.43 8.68 19.80
C GLY A 138 -4.87 7.70 18.72
N MET A 139 -6.17 7.45 18.54
CA MET A 139 -6.71 6.60 17.49
C MET A 139 -7.07 7.41 16.24
N ASN A 140 -6.66 6.91 15.08
CA ASN A 140 -7.13 7.37 13.77
C ASN A 140 -7.83 6.20 13.07
N GLY A 141 -9.17 6.24 13.06
CA GLY A 141 -9.99 5.15 12.51
C GLY A 141 -9.81 4.95 11.01
N ALA A 142 -9.64 6.04 10.25
CA ALA A 142 -9.36 5.94 8.83
C ALA A 142 -8.02 5.23 8.57
N TYR A 143 -6.96 5.58 9.31
CA TYR A 143 -5.66 4.92 9.24
C TYR A 143 -5.74 3.44 9.64
N ALA A 144 -6.47 3.13 10.72
CA ALA A 144 -6.61 1.75 11.18
C ALA A 144 -7.31 0.86 10.14
N LEU A 145 -8.37 1.35 9.49
CA LEU A 145 -9.05 0.61 8.41
C LEU A 145 -8.21 0.50 7.15
N ASP A 146 -7.43 1.53 6.82
CA ASP A 146 -6.46 1.52 5.73
C ASP A 146 -5.38 0.45 5.96
N GLN A 147 -4.79 0.41 7.15
CA GLN A 147 -3.79 -0.62 7.50
C GLN A 147 -4.40 -2.04 7.49
N ALA A 148 -5.62 -2.21 8.00
CA ALA A 148 -6.31 -3.50 7.94
C ALA A 148 -6.56 -3.96 6.49
N TRP A 149 -6.90 -3.03 5.59
CA TRP A 149 -7.02 -3.29 4.16
C TRP A 149 -5.70 -3.79 3.55
N HIS A 150 -4.61 -3.08 3.81
CA HIS A 150 -3.29 -3.47 3.30
C HIS A 150 -2.86 -4.84 3.82
N HIS A 151 -3.00 -5.11 5.13
CA HIS A 151 -2.67 -6.42 5.71
C HIS A 151 -3.44 -7.56 5.05
N GLY A 152 -4.74 -7.39 4.79
CA GLY A 152 -5.56 -8.39 4.11
C GLY A 152 -5.05 -8.70 2.69
N TRP A 153 -4.78 -7.66 1.91
CA TRP A 153 -4.32 -7.82 0.52
C TRP A 153 -2.87 -8.30 0.42
N GLU A 154 -2.00 -7.91 1.35
CA GLU A 154 -0.64 -8.45 1.45
C GLU A 154 -0.62 -9.94 1.79
N THR A 155 -1.57 -10.40 2.60
CA THR A 155 -1.76 -11.83 2.85
C THR A 155 -2.06 -12.56 1.54
N LEU A 156 -2.97 -12.04 0.72
CA LEU A 156 -3.30 -12.62 -0.59
C LEU A 156 -2.13 -12.52 -1.57
N ALA A 157 -1.39 -11.40 -1.55
CA ALA A 157 -0.17 -11.24 -2.35
C ALA A 157 0.90 -12.27 -1.97
N ALA A 158 1.12 -12.52 -0.67
CA ALA A 158 2.05 -13.53 -0.18
C ALA A 158 1.65 -14.96 -0.59
N LEU A 159 0.37 -15.29 -0.52
CA LEU A 159 -0.14 -16.58 -1.02
C LEU A 159 0.12 -16.73 -2.53
N THR A 160 -0.10 -15.65 -3.29
CA THR A 160 0.15 -15.63 -4.74
C THR A 160 1.64 -15.77 -5.05
N ALA A 161 2.51 -15.01 -4.37
CA ALA A 161 3.95 -15.04 -4.58
C ALA A 161 4.55 -16.43 -4.37
N THR A 162 3.99 -17.18 -3.43
CA THR A 162 4.48 -18.52 -3.06
C THR A 162 3.79 -19.66 -3.83
N ALA A 163 2.86 -19.34 -4.73
CA ALA A 163 2.24 -20.34 -5.59
C ALA A 163 3.31 -21.00 -6.48
N GLY A 164 3.60 -22.29 -6.24
CA GLY A 164 4.63 -23.02 -6.96
C GLY A 164 6.08 -22.71 -6.53
N ALA A 165 6.31 -22.10 -5.38
CA ALA A 165 7.66 -21.91 -4.84
C ALA A 165 8.42 -23.25 -4.78
N ASN A 166 9.72 -23.22 -5.16
CA ASN A 166 10.62 -24.38 -5.25
C ASN A 166 10.12 -25.54 -6.15
N ARG A 167 9.11 -25.33 -6.99
CA ARG A 167 8.80 -26.27 -8.08
C ARG A 167 9.84 -26.09 -9.19
N ARG A 168 10.39 -27.22 -9.68
CA ARG A 168 11.27 -27.27 -10.84
C ARG A 168 10.46 -27.30 -12.12
#